data_9682a346bd96f116cc2c54bb3f15f315
#
_entry.id   9682a346bd96f116cc2c54bb3f15f315
#
_cell.length_a   1.000
_cell.length_b   1.000
_cell.length_c   1.000
_cell.angle_alpha   90.00
_cell.angle_beta   90.00
_cell.angle_gamma   90.00
#
_symmetry.space_group_name_H-M   'P 1'
#
loop_
_entity.id
_entity.type
_entity.pdbx_description
1 polymer ?
#
loop_
_entity_poly.entity_id
_entity_poly.type
_entity_poly.pdbx_seq_one_letter_code
_entity_poly.pdbx_strand_id
1 'polypeptide(L)'
;MEGAICNLKEIVKVCKKYKAYIYVDEAHSIGALGATGRGVCEYAGVDTRDIDVLMGTFTKSFSGMGGYIVGDKATIDYLRSRTPAIRYHSSMSPVVCQQILTALHVIMGEDGTDTGVQKIQQLKVLHYFCPG
;
A
#
# COMPACT_ATOMS: atom_id res chain seq x y z
N MET A 1 -3.74 -10.57 8.03
CA MET A 1 -3.34 -11.77 8.76
C MET A 1 -4.57 -12.53 9.23
N GLU A 2 -5.54 -11.88 9.85
CA GLU A 2 -6.81 -12.51 10.25
C GLU A 2 -7.91 -12.45 9.16
N GLY A 3 -7.61 -11.99 7.96
CA GLY A 3 -8.59 -11.83 6.88
C GLY A 3 -9.61 -10.69 7.08
N ALA A 4 -9.54 -9.95 8.17
CA ALA A 4 -10.45 -8.85 8.44
C ALA A 4 -9.97 -7.55 7.81
N ILE A 5 -10.91 -6.79 7.24
CA ILE A 5 -10.64 -5.45 6.70
C ILE A 5 -11.12 -4.42 7.74
N CYS A 6 -10.23 -3.50 8.12
CA CYS A 6 -10.55 -2.46 9.09
C CYS A 6 -11.55 -1.44 8.52
N ASN A 7 -12.39 -0.88 9.38
CA ASN A 7 -13.27 0.22 9.01
C ASN A 7 -12.50 1.55 9.01
N LEU A 8 -11.62 1.73 7.99
CA LEU A 8 -10.73 2.87 7.91
C LEU A 8 -11.48 4.21 7.95
N LYS A 9 -12.65 4.29 7.33
CA LYS A 9 -13.45 5.53 7.29
C LYS A 9 -13.84 6.04 8.68
N GLU A 10 -14.29 5.13 9.55
CA GLU A 10 -14.65 5.51 10.92
C GLU A 10 -13.41 5.77 11.79
N ILE A 11 -12.31 5.03 11.55
CA ILE A 11 -11.02 5.27 12.22
C ILE A 11 -10.53 6.68 11.91
N VAL A 12 -10.48 7.08 10.64
CA VAL A 12 -10.07 8.43 10.21
C VAL A 12 -10.94 9.50 10.87
N LYS A 13 -12.24 9.31 10.90
CA LYS A 13 -13.19 10.24 11.54
C LYS A 13 -12.91 10.44 13.03
N VAL A 14 -12.63 9.34 13.75
CA VAL A 14 -12.27 9.39 15.17
C VAL A 14 -10.91 10.07 15.37
N CYS A 15 -9.89 9.70 14.59
CA CYS A 15 -8.56 10.30 14.68
C CYS A 15 -8.61 11.81 14.42
N LYS A 16 -9.32 12.25 13.40
CA LYS A 16 -9.51 13.69 13.13
C LYS A 16 -10.20 14.42 14.29
N LYS A 17 -11.23 13.81 14.88
CA LYS A 17 -11.93 14.38 16.05
C LYS A 17 -10.97 14.65 17.22
N TYR A 18 -10.05 13.72 17.46
CA TYR A 18 -9.10 13.81 18.57
C TYR A 18 -7.73 14.36 18.17
N LYS A 19 -7.57 14.84 16.93
CA LYS A 19 -6.31 15.35 16.37
C LYS A 19 -5.14 14.36 16.53
N ALA A 20 -5.43 13.07 16.35
CA ALA A 20 -4.44 12.01 16.38
C ALA A 20 -3.87 11.79 14.98
N TYR A 21 -2.56 11.53 14.89
CA TYR A 21 -1.91 11.13 13.65
C TYR A 21 -2.32 9.72 13.25
N ILE A 22 -2.36 9.50 11.93
CA ILE A 22 -2.78 8.23 11.34
C ILE A 22 -1.61 7.64 10.55
N TYR A 23 -1.15 6.48 11.00
CA TYR A 23 -0.21 5.64 10.28
C TYR A 23 -0.93 4.39 9.80
N VAL A 24 -0.99 4.16 8.50
CA VAL A 24 -1.64 2.98 7.91
C VAL A 24 -0.59 2.05 7.31
N ASP A 25 -0.60 0.81 7.78
CA ASP A 25 0.19 -0.28 7.18
C ASP A 25 -0.64 -0.95 6.08
N GLU A 26 -0.22 -0.77 4.84
CA GLU A 26 -0.84 -1.33 3.64
C GLU A 26 -0.12 -2.57 3.12
N ALA A 27 0.74 -3.20 3.91
CA ALA A 27 1.54 -4.33 3.44
C ALA A 27 0.72 -5.49 2.86
N HIS A 28 -0.53 -5.66 3.33
CA HIS A 28 -1.47 -6.68 2.84
C HIS A 28 -2.56 -6.13 1.91
N SER A 29 -2.67 -4.83 1.76
CA SER A 29 -3.76 -4.20 0.99
C SER A 29 -3.31 -3.64 -0.36
N ILE A 30 -2.10 -3.08 -0.44
CA ILE A 30 -1.59 -2.53 -1.69
C ILE A 30 -1.40 -3.62 -2.75
N GLY A 31 -1.88 -3.38 -3.96
CA GLY A 31 -1.90 -4.38 -5.03
C GLY A 31 -2.95 -5.47 -4.89
N ALA A 32 -3.79 -5.44 -3.82
CA ALA A 32 -4.79 -6.47 -3.53
C ALA A 32 -6.20 -5.92 -3.28
N LEU A 33 -6.34 -4.85 -2.49
CA LEU A 33 -7.62 -4.23 -2.18
C LEU A 33 -7.91 -3.01 -3.07
N GLY A 34 -9.20 -2.69 -3.16
CA GLY A 34 -9.71 -1.62 -4.02
C GLY A 34 -10.07 -2.10 -5.41
N ALA A 35 -10.70 -1.25 -6.19
CA ALA A 35 -11.13 -1.58 -7.55
C ALA A 35 -9.94 -1.73 -8.52
N THR A 36 -8.87 -0.97 -8.28
CA THR A 36 -7.65 -0.95 -9.08
C THR A 36 -6.40 -1.41 -8.33
N GLY A 37 -6.56 -1.98 -7.12
CA GLY A 37 -5.45 -2.44 -6.29
C GLY A 37 -4.69 -1.34 -5.56
N ARG A 38 -5.28 -0.15 -5.42
CA ARG A 38 -4.67 1.00 -4.72
C ARG A 38 -4.78 0.93 -3.20
N GLY A 39 -5.17 -0.22 -2.66
CA GLY A 39 -5.12 -0.49 -1.24
C GLY A 39 -6.38 -0.12 -0.47
N VAL A 40 -6.24 -0.04 0.86
CA VAL A 40 -7.36 0.13 1.78
C VAL A 40 -8.02 1.50 1.67
N CYS A 41 -7.28 2.55 1.31
CA CYS A 41 -7.86 3.89 1.12
C CYS A 41 -8.85 3.89 -0.05
N GLU A 42 -8.49 3.29 -1.19
CA GLU A 42 -9.41 3.14 -2.33
C GLU A 42 -10.62 2.28 -1.94
N TYR A 43 -10.38 1.14 -1.27
CA TYR A 43 -11.43 0.24 -0.82
C TYR A 43 -12.45 0.93 0.09
N ALA A 44 -11.98 1.72 1.04
CA ALA A 44 -12.82 2.42 2.03
C ALA A 44 -13.39 3.75 1.52
N GLY A 45 -12.98 4.24 0.35
CA GLY A 45 -13.34 5.56 -0.15
C GLY A 45 -12.81 6.70 0.73
N VAL A 46 -11.60 6.54 1.27
CA VAL A 46 -10.90 7.54 2.08
C VAL A 46 -9.87 8.26 1.23
N ASP A 47 -9.84 9.59 1.33
CA ASP A 47 -8.80 10.39 0.66
C ASP A 47 -7.45 10.12 1.34
N THR A 48 -6.44 9.79 0.53
CA THR A 48 -5.08 9.54 1.03
C THR A 48 -4.46 10.74 1.75
N ARG A 49 -4.93 11.96 1.46
CA ARG A 49 -4.54 13.19 2.17
C ARG A 49 -5.02 13.23 3.63
N ASP A 50 -5.95 12.37 4.00
CA ASP A 50 -6.44 12.22 5.37
C ASP A 50 -5.57 11.30 6.22
N ILE A 51 -4.53 10.70 5.63
CA ILE A 51 -3.58 9.80 6.27
C ILE A 51 -2.22 10.48 6.33
N ASP A 52 -1.62 10.53 7.51
CA ASP A 52 -0.33 11.20 7.69
C ASP A 52 0.82 10.39 7.11
N VAL A 53 0.80 9.07 7.29
CA VAL A 53 1.80 8.14 6.73
C VAL A 53 1.13 6.86 6.25
N LEU A 54 1.37 6.53 4.98
CA LEU A 54 1.07 5.22 4.41
C LEU A 54 2.38 4.42 4.30
N MET A 55 2.36 3.18 4.76
CA MET A 55 3.46 2.24 4.58
C MET A 55 3.00 1.06 3.73
N GLY A 56 3.82 0.64 2.80
CA GLY A 56 3.59 -0.54 2.00
C GLY A 56 4.86 -1.37 1.81
N THR A 57 4.67 -2.60 1.37
CA THR A 57 5.79 -3.51 1.08
C THR A 57 5.73 -3.97 -0.37
N PHE A 58 6.91 -4.23 -0.92
CA PHE A 58 7.05 -4.86 -2.24
C PHE A 58 7.20 -6.38 -2.18
N THR A 59 7.12 -6.96 -0.97
CA THR A 59 7.39 -8.39 -0.75
C THR A 59 6.18 -9.31 -1.00
N LYS A 60 4.99 -8.75 -1.19
CA LYS A 60 3.74 -9.50 -1.39
C LYS A 60 3.23 -9.36 -2.82
N SER A 61 2.31 -8.45 -3.08
CA SER A 61 1.68 -8.27 -4.40
C SER A 61 2.68 -7.99 -5.53
N PHE A 62 3.84 -7.44 -5.22
CA PHE A 62 4.84 -7.06 -6.23
C PHE A 62 5.96 -8.08 -6.40
N SER A 63 5.99 -9.17 -5.58
CA SER A 63 7.00 -10.25 -5.65
C SER A 63 8.45 -9.74 -5.64
N GLY A 64 8.70 -8.62 -4.95
CA GLY A 64 10.00 -7.97 -4.86
C GLY A 64 10.55 -8.00 -3.43
N MET A 65 11.43 -7.07 -3.13
CA MET A 65 12.02 -6.87 -1.80
C MET A 65 11.91 -5.40 -1.40
N GLY A 66 11.87 -5.15 -0.08
CA GLY A 66 11.81 -3.80 0.46
C GLY A 66 10.39 -3.28 0.65
N GLY A 67 10.29 -1.99 0.88
CA GLY A 67 9.03 -1.30 1.13
C GLY A 67 9.19 0.20 0.94
N TYR A 68 8.13 0.92 1.22
CA TYR A 68 8.08 2.37 1.08
C TYR A 68 7.21 3.00 2.18
N ILE A 69 7.42 4.27 2.40
CA ILE A 69 6.50 5.13 3.12
C ILE A 69 6.12 6.33 2.25
N VAL A 70 4.89 6.76 2.37
CA VAL A 70 4.34 7.93 1.68
C VAL A 70 3.67 8.84 2.71
N GLY A 71 3.85 10.12 2.57
CA GLY A 71 3.26 11.15 3.42
C GLY A 71 3.57 12.53 2.87
N ASP A 72 3.21 13.56 3.61
CA ASP A 72 3.54 14.93 3.23
C ASP A 72 5.04 15.12 3.05
N LYS A 73 5.41 15.94 2.05
CA LYS A 73 6.80 16.19 1.70
C LYS A 73 7.65 16.58 2.91
N ALA A 74 7.14 17.46 3.77
CA ALA A 74 7.86 17.92 4.96
C ALA A 74 8.14 16.75 5.94
N THR A 75 7.17 15.88 6.16
CA THR A 75 7.30 14.70 7.00
C THR A 75 8.33 13.73 6.42
N ILE A 76 8.26 13.44 5.12
CA ILE A 76 9.19 12.53 4.45
C ILE A 76 10.61 13.10 4.43
N ASP A 77 10.80 14.38 4.17
CA ASP A 77 12.12 15.03 4.19
C ASP A 77 12.72 14.99 5.61
N TYR A 78 11.91 15.23 6.64
CA TYR A 78 12.34 15.11 8.03
C TYR A 78 12.79 13.66 8.35
N LEU A 79 12.00 12.67 7.99
CA LEU A 79 12.33 11.26 8.20
C LEU A 79 13.62 10.88 7.46
N ARG A 80 13.80 11.29 6.21
CA ARG A 80 15.04 11.06 5.46
C ARG A 80 16.28 11.63 6.16
N SER A 81 16.16 12.80 6.76
CA SER A 81 17.28 13.44 7.45
C SER A 81 17.63 12.81 8.79
N ARG A 82 16.68 12.13 9.44
CA ARG A 82 16.81 11.63 10.81
C ARG A 82 16.88 10.11 10.93
N THR A 83 16.35 9.38 9.96
CA THR A 83 16.26 7.92 10.05
C THR A 83 17.63 7.28 9.81
N PRO A 84 18.16 6.49 10.78
CA PRO A 84 19.44 5.79 10.61
C PRO A 84 19.44 4.85 9.41
N ALA A 85 18.31 4.23 9.09
CA ALA A 85 18.18 3.32 7.96
C ALA A 85 18.65 3.95 6.63
N ILE A 86 18.31 5.20 6.36
CA ILE A 86 18.71 5.88 5.12
C ILE A 86 20.22 6.11 5.04
N ARG A 87 20.88 6.23 6.19
CA ARG A 87 22.33 6.46 6.25
C ARG A 87 23.16 5.18 6.17
N TYR A 88 22.61 4.07 6.66
CA TYR A 88 23.39 2.85 6.90
C TYR A 88 22.90 1.64 6.12
N HIS A 89 21.74 1.71 5.47
CA HIS A 89 21.21 0.63 4.62
C HIS A 89 21.56 0.86 3.15
N SER A 90 21.80 -0.23 2.45
CA SER A 90 21.97 -0.20 1.00
C SER A 90 20.66 0.11 0.31
N SER A 91 20.72 0.87 -0.78
CA SER A 91 19.59 1.11 -1.65
C SER A 91 19.13 -0.20 -2.32
N MET A 92 17.88 -0.21 -2.76
CA MET A 92 17.31 -1.32 -3.51
C MET A 92 18.12 -1.57 -4.79
N SER A 93 18.43 -2.83 -5.11
CA SER A 93 19.18 -3.16 -6.32
C SER A 93 18.37 -2.87 -7.59
N PRO A 94 19.02 -2.52 -8.72
CA PRO A 94 18.32 -2.27 -9.98
C PRO A 94 17.46 -3.44 -10.46
N VAL A 95 17.89 -4.68 -10.21
CA VAL A 95 17.15 -5.89 -10.58
C VAL A 95 15.82 -5.96 -9.81
N VAL A 96 15.86 -5.70 -8.49
CA VAL A 96 14.65 -5.65 -7.66
C VAL A 96 13.73 -4.51 -8.07
N CYS A 97 14.30 -3.34 -8.37
CA CYS A 97 13.52 -2.20 -8.88
C CYS A 97 12.79 -2.57 -10.18
N GLN A 98 13.48 -3.23 -11.11
CA GLN A 98 12.88 -3.64 -12.39
C GLN A 98 11.75 -4.67 -12.18
N GLN A 99 11.94 -5.62 -11.27
CA GLN A 99 10.90 -6.58 -10.91
C GLN A 99 9.64 -5.87 -10.39
N ILE A 100 9.81 -4.93 -9.47
CA ILE A 100 8.70 -4.16 -8.88
C ILE A 100 8.01 -3.31 -9.95
N LEU A 101 8.77 -2.62 -10.81
CA LEU A 101 8.22 -1.82 -11.90
C LEU A 101 7.38 -2.67 -12.85
N THR A 102 7.87 -3.86 -13.23
CA THR A 102 7.12 -4.79 -14.07
C THR A 102 5.80 -5.20 -13.41
N ALA A 103 5.83 -5.54 -12.12
CA ALA A 103 4.61 -5.90 -11.38
C ALA A 103 3.62 -4.72 -11.29
N LEU A 104 4.12 -3.50 -11.08
CA LEU A 104 3.29 -2.29 -11.09
C LEU A 104 2.63 -2.07 -12.44
N HIS A 105 3.38 -2.16 -13.55
CA HIS A 105 2.82 -2.01 -14.90
C HIS A 105 1.72 -3.03 -15.19
N VAL A 106 1.89 -4.30 -14.77
CA VAL A 106 0.84 -5.33 -14.89
C VAL A 106 -0.39 -4.97 -14.06
N ILE A 107 -0.21 -4.56 -12.79
CA ILE A 107 -1.33 -4.18 -11.91
C ILE A 107 -2.09 -2.98 -12.45
N MET A 108 -1.37 -2.01 -13.03
CA MET A 108 -1.95 -0.78 -13.61
C MET A 108 -2.52 -0.99 -15.01
N GLY A 109 -2.28 -2.15 -15.64
CA GLY A 109 -2.70 -2.45 -17.03
C GLY A 109 -1.88 -1.70 -18.08
N GLU A 110 -0.71 -1.19 -17.72
CA GLU A 110 0.21 -0.47 -18.62
C GLU A 110 1.01 -1.42 -19.54
N ASP A 111 0.94 -2.72 -19.26
CA ASP A 111 1.47 -3.78 -20.12
C ASP A 111 0.54 -4.13 -21.30
N GLY A 112 -0.60 -3.46 -21.41
CA GLY A 112 -1.60 -3.70 -22.44
C GLY A 112 -2.47 -4.95 -22.20
N THR A 113 -2.42 -5.53 -21.00
CA THR A 113 -3.23 -6.69 -20.62
C THR A 113 -4.23 -6.35 -19.51
N ASP A 114 -5.28 -7.18 -19.35
CA ASP A 114 -6.23 -7.10 -18.24
C ASP A 114 -5.81 -7.97 -17.06
N THR A 115 -4.61 -8.52 -17.06
CA THR A 115 -4.12 -9.50 -16.07
C THR A 115 -4.20 -8.93 -14.65
N GLY A 116 -3.80 -7.69 -14.44
CA GLY A 116 -3.85 -7.02 -13.13
C GLY A 116 -5.26 -6.97 -12.56
N VAL A 117 -6.20 -6.46 -13.35
CA VAL A 117 -7.63 -6.34 -12.98
C VAL A 117 -8.23 -7.71 -12.68
N GLN A 118 -7.97 -8.71 -13.53
CA GLN A 118 -8.46 -10.07 -13.34
C GLN A 118 -7.96 -10.68 -12.03
N LYS A 119 -6.68 -10.51 -11.69
CA LYS A 119 -6.11 -11.01 -10.43
C LYS A 119 -6.71 -10.34 -9.20
N ILE A 120 -6.91 -9.01 -9.24
CA ILE A 120 -7.58 -8.26 -8.15
C ILE A 120 -9.01 -8.76 -7.96
N GLN A 121 -9.74 -8.99 -9.05
CA GLN A 121 -11.10 -9.54 -8.99
C GLN A 121 -11.13 -10.96 -8.41
N GLN A 122 -10.19 -11.83 -8.81
CA GLN A 122 -10.05 -13.17 -8.26
C GLN A 122 -9.79 -13.15 -6.75
N LEU A 123 -8.89 -12.29 -6.28
CA LEU A 123 -8.63 -12.12 -4.84
C LEU A 123 -9.89 -11.69 -4.09
N LYS A 124 -10.67 -10.77 -4.65
CA LYS A 124 -11.94 -10.33 -4.06
C LYS A 124 -12.93 -11.49 -3.92
N VAL A 125 -13.06 -12.33 -4.94
CA VAL A 125 -13.93 -13.52 -4.90
C VAL A 125 -13.45 -14.50 -3.84
N LEU A 126 -12.16 -14.82 -3.81
CA LEU A 126 -11.59 -15.75 -2.81
C LEU A 126 -11.80 -15.28 -1.38
N HIS A 127 -11.74 -13.99 -1.12
CA HIS A 127 -12.03 -13.41 0.20
C HIS A 127 -13.47 -13.68 0.65
N TYR A 128 -14.44 -13.67 -0.27
CA TYR A 128 -15.84 -13.99 0.05
C TYR A 128 -16.08 -15.48 0.35
N PHE A 129 -15.29 -16.38 -0.28
CA PHE A 129 -15.45 -17.83 -0.12
C PHE A 129 -14.65 -18.41 1.06
N CYS A 130 -13.66 -17.69 1.58
CA CYS A 130 -12.89 -18.07 2.76
C CYS A 130 -12.97 -16.96 3.82
N PRO A 131 -14.16 -16.71 4.42
CA PRO A 131 -14.23 -15.84 5.58
C PRO A 131 -13.46 -16.51 6.70
N GLY A 132 -12.38 -15.85 7.19
CA GLY A 132 -11.56 -16.31 8.31
C GLY A 132 -12.35 -16.35 9.62
#